data_4d543a373996f4eec1a9f35ef11b13e8
#
_entry.id   4d543a373996f4eec1a9f35ef11b13e8
#
_cell.length_a   1.000
_cell.length_b   1.000
_cell.length_c   1.000
_cell.angle_alpha   90.00
_cell.angle_beta   90.00
_cell.angle_gamma   90.00
#
_symmetry.space_group_name_H-M   'P 1'
#
loop_
_entity.id
_entity.type
_entity.pdbx_description
1 polymer ?
#
loop_
_entity_poly.entity_id
_entity_poly.type
_entity_poly.pdbx_seq_one_letter_code
_entity_poly.pdbx_strand_id
1 'polypeptide(L)'
;ALSQNTTWINLQTLDLEQNSIGDKGAAALSKNTIWISLQTLNLGINSIGDKGATALSQNITLINLQTLNLGINSIGAKGATALTKNTAWINLQTLDLRDNSIHAEGGTALSQNTTWTNLQTLNLELNSIGAEGTTALSKNTTWINIQTLNFGENKIGDKGSTVLSQNTTWTNLQSLDLEQNSIGDKGAAALSQNINWINLKTLNLGINSISDKGATALSQNTIWISLQTLDLRDNSIHEEGATALSKNKTWINLQTLNLGINSIGAEGATALSKNTTWTNLQTLNLGINSIGYKGGTALSQNTTWINLQALDLRDNSIHAEGATALSQNTTWTNLQTLNLERNTIGDKGATALSKNTTWTSLQTLDLRENEIGDKGATALSQNTTW
;
A
#
# COMPACT_ATOMS: atom_id res chain seq x y z
N ALA A 1 14.14 -32.23 -17.70
CA ALA A 1 13.13 -32.40 -18.74
C ALA A 1 12.74 -31.06 -19.42
N LEU A 2 12.22 -30.05 -18.68
CA LEU A 2 11.83 -28.76 -19.28
C LEU A 2 12.97 -28.03 -19.98
N SER A 3 14.15 -28.01 -19.37
CA SER A 3 15.33 -27.34 -19.92
C SER A 3 15.91 -27.98 -21.20
N GLN A 4 15.51 -29.20 -21.50
CA GLN A 4 15.92 -29.94 -22.72
C GLN A 4 14.84 -29.94 -23.80
N ASN A 5 13.72 -29.24 -23.56
CA ASN A 5 12.70 -29.12 -24.57
C ASN A 5 13.21 -28.27 -25.73
N THR A 6 13.06 -28.77 -26.93
CA THR A 6 13.50 -28.11 -28.18
C THR A 6 12.35 -27.70 -29.10
N THR A 7 11.11 -27.81 -28.60
CA THR A 7 9.90 -27.59 -29.42
C THR A 7 9.12 -26.34 -29.05
N TRP A 8 9.27 -25.82 -27.83
CA TRP A 8 8.46 -24.70 -27.33
C TRP A 8 9.03 -23.34 -27.75
N ILE A 9 9.28 -23.18 -29.04
CA ILE A 9 9.91 -21.95 -29.60
C ILE A 9 9.00 -20.70 -29.49
N ASN A 10 7.68 -20.89 -29.37
CA ASN A 10 6.69 -19.83 -29.27
C ASN A 10 6.21 -19.60 -27.84
N LEU A 11 6.83 -20.22 -26.83
CA LEU A 11 6.43 -20.05 -25.45
C LEU A 11 6.62 -18.60 -25.00
N GLN A 12 5.55 -17.94 -24.61
CA GLN A 12 5.56 -16.56 -24.13
C GLN A 12 5.51 -16.44 -22.60
N THR A 13 4.86 -17.39 -21.94
CA THR A 13 4.72 -17.42 -20.50
C THR A 13 5.11 -18.78 -19.96
N LEU A 14 6.02 -18.80 -19.01
CA LEU A 14 6.35 -19.96 -18.20
C LEU A 14 6.11 -19.64 -16.74
N ASP A 15 5.07 -20.22 -16.19
CA ASP A 15 4.73 -20.08 -14.78
C ASP A 15 5.08 -21.38 -14.03
N LEU A 16 5.99 -21.24 -13.08
CA LEU A 16 6.46 -22.32 -12.21
C LEU A 16 6.39 -21.89 -10.73
N GLU A 17 5.50 -20.94 -10.42
CA GLU A 17 5.28 -20.46 -9.05
C GLU A 17 4.87 -21.62 -8.12
N GLN A 18 5.24 -21.48 -6.85
CA GLN A 18 4.86 -22.42 -5.79
C GLN A 18 5.27 -23.86 -6.07
N ASN A 19 6.57 -24.05 -6.41
CA ASN A 19 7.19 -25.35 -6.61
C ASN A 19 8.40 -25.55 -5.66
N SER A 20 9.16 -26.61 -5.87
CA SER A 20 10.39 -26.89 -5.11
C SER A 20 11.63 -26.70 -5.98
N ILE A 21 11.66 -25.65 -6.82
CA ILE A 21 12.80 -25.38 -7.69
C ILE A 21 13.91 -24.73 -6.88
N GLY A 22 15.01 -25.43 -6.73
CA GLY A 22 16.22 -24.90 -6.14
C GLY A 22 17.24 -24.48 -7.20
N ASP A 23 18.46 -24.20 -6.73
CA ASP A 23 19.58 -23.75 -7.60
C ASP A 23 19.84 -24.67 -8.80
N LYS A 24 19.76 -25.99 -8.60
CA LYS A 24 19.96 -26.96 -9.69
C LYS A 24 18.87 -26.87 -10.75
N GLY A 25 17.62 -26.66 -10.34
CA GLY A 25 16.49 -26.49 -11.25
C GLY A 25 16.61 -25.18 -12.03
N ALA A 26 16.90 -24.08 -11.35
CA ALA A 26 17.17 -22.78 -11.96
C ALA A 26 18.34 -22.82 -12.97
N ALA A 27 19.44 -23.49 -12.60
CA ALA A 27 20.57 -23.71 -13.48
C ALA A 27 20.23 -24.60 -14.69
N ALA A 28 19.29 -25.52 -14.55
CA ALA A 28 18.81 -26.30 -15.69
C ALA A 28 17.93 -25.44 -16.62
N LEU A 29 17.04 -24.64 -16.06
CA LEU A 29 16.18 -23.72 -16.84
C LEU A 29 17.03 -22.69 -17.61
N SER A 30 18.08 -22.16 -17.01
CA SER A 30 18.97 -21.16 -17.62
C SER A 30 19.71 -21.65 -18.87
N LYS A 31 19.85 -22.97 -19.03
CA LYS A 31 20.49 -23.59 -20.20
C LYS A 31 19.59 -23.68 -21.43
N ASN A 32 18.30 -23.39 -21.28
CA ASN A 32 17.40 -23.41 -22.43
C ASN A 32 17.68 -22.20 -23.33
N THR A 33 17.93 -22.48 -24.61
CA THR A 33 18.30 -21.45 -25.60
C THR A 33 17.21 -21.17 -26.62
N ILE A 34 16.08 -21.89 -26.55
CA ILE A 34 15.01 -21.75 -27.55
C ILE A 34 13.84 -20.87 -27.09
N TRP A 35 13.81 -20.46 -25.82
CA TRP A 35 12.73 -19.63 -25.27
C TRP A 35 12.90 -18.14 -25.66
N ILE A 36 13.26 -17.92 -26.91
CA ILE A 36 13.50 -16.56 -27.43
C ILE A 36 12.25 -15.67 -27.43
N SER A 37 11.05 -16.28 -27.43
CA SER A 37 9.78 -15.57 -27.40
C SER A 37 9.25 -15.35 -25.99
N LEU A 38 9.97 -15.82 -24.94
CA LEU A 38 9.49 -15.75 -23.56
C LEU A 38 9.44 -14.30 -23.08
N GLN A 39 8.26 -13.89 -22.64
CA GLN A 39 7.97 -12.57 -22.11
C GLN A 39 7.81 -12.59 -20.58
N THR A 40 7.24 -13.69 -20.05
CA THR A 40 7.00 -13.85 -18.62
C THR A 40 7.64 -15.13 -18.10
N LEU A 41 8.50 -14.99 -17.10
CA LEU A 41 9.05 -16.09 -16.33
C LEU A 41 8.70 -15.90 -14.86
N ASN A 42 7.81 -16.76 -14.35
CA ASN A 42 7.42 -16.77 -12.95
C ASN A 42 8.07 -17.96 -12.24
N LEU A 43 8.95 -17.66 -11.30
CA LEU A 43 9.66 -18.60 -10.43
C LEU A 43 9.44 -18.24 -8.94
N GLY A 44 8.41 -17.48 -8.64
CA GLY A 44 8.05 -17.09 -7.27
C GLY A 44 7.73 -18.30 -6.39
N ILE A 45 7.88 -18.16 -5.08
CA ILE A 45 7.58 -19.20 -4.08
C ILE A 45 8.30 -20.53 -4.42
N ASN A 46 9.62 -20.46 -4.45
CA ASN A 46 10.51 -21.59 -4.72
C ASN A 46 11.68 -21.59 -3.71
N SER A 47 12.77 -22.30 -4.00
CA SER A 47 13.95 -22.37 -3.13
C SER A 47 15.23 -21.96 -3.87
N ILE A 48 15.12 -20.96 -4.75
CA ILE A 48 16.23 -20.47 -5.57
C ILE A 48 17.11 -19.58 -4.70
N GLY A 49 18.38 -19.92 -4.61
CA GLY A 49 19.37 -19.11 -3.91
C GLY A 49 20.30 -18.35 -4.87
N ASP A 50 21.42 -17.88 -4.33
CA ASP A 50 22.42 -17.12 -5.09
C ASP A 50 22.96 -17.86 -6.31
N LYS A 51 23.18 -19.17 -6.21
CA LYS A 51 23.69 -19.99 -7.31
C LYS A 51 22.66 -20.12 -8.43
N GLY A 52 21.39 -20.28 -8.09
CA GLY A 52 20.30 -20.36 -9.06
C GLY A 52 20.11 -19.02 -9.77
N ALA A 53 20.07 -17.92 -9.02
CA ALA A 53 19.99 -16.56 -9.57
C ALA A 53 21.20 -16.25 -10.47
N THR A 54 22.41 -16.66 -10.07
CA THR A 54 23.62 -16.54 -10.89
C THR A 54 23.49 -17.33 -12.20
N ALA A 55 22.96 -18.53 -12.15
CA ALA A 55 22.76 -19.32 -13.37
C ALA A 55 21.71 -18.66 -14.29
N LEU A 56 20.59 -18.21 -13.74
CA LEU A 56 19.55 -17.49 -14.50
C LEU A 56 20.11 -16.24 -15.19
N SER A 57 20.97 -15.49 -14.50
CA SER A 57 21.59 -14.28 -15.04
C SER A 57 22.52 -14.54 -16.23
N GLN A 58 22.98 -15.77 -16.41
CA GLN A 58 23.85 -16.16 -17.54
C GLN A 58 23.06 -16.48 -18.82
N ASN A 59 21.74 -16.61 -18.73
CA ASN A 59 20.92 -16.83 -19.92
C ASN A 59 20.78 -15.51 -20.72
N ILE A 60 21.43 -15.48 -21.89
CA ILE A 60 21.41 -14.33 -22.80
C ILE A 60 20.37 -14.46 -23.92
N THR A 61 19.55 -15.51 -23.92
CA THR A 61 18.56 -15.76 -24.98
C THR A 61 17.18 -15.22 -24.64
N LEU A 62 16.93 -14.86 -23.39
CA LEU A 62 15.64 -14.30 -22.94
C LEU A 62 15.54 -12.80 -23.27
N ILE A 63 15.76 -12.46 -24.53
CA ILE A 63 15.83 -11.07 -25.03
C ILE A 63 14.47 -10.34 -25.02
N ASN A 64 13.37 -11.10 -25.02
CA ASN A 64 12.02 -10.55 -24.99
C ASN A 64 11.39 -10.57 -23.59
N LEU A 65 12.17 -10.92 -22.54
CA LEU A 65 11.65 -11.00 -21.17
C LEU A 65 11.21 -9.62 -20.70
N GLN A 66 9.92 -9.54 -20.31
CA GLN A 66 9.28 -8.33 -19.78
C GLN A 66 8.99 -8.46 -18.30
N THR A 67 8.66 -9.68 -17.83
CA THR A 67 8.34 -9.94 -16.42
C THR A 67 9.18 -11.08 -15.89
N LEU A 68 9.91 -10.81 -14.81
CA LEU A 68 10.64 -11.80 -14.03
C LEU A 68 10.17 -11.76 -12.59
N ASN A 69 9.52 -12.83 -12.15
CA ASN A 69 9.16 -13.02 -10.75
C ASN A 69 10.11 -14.04 -10.11
N LEU A 70 10.83 -13.59 -9.09
CA LEU A 70 11.71 -14.37 -8.21
C LEU A 70 11.36 -14.14 -6.73
N GLY A 71 10.16 -13.61 -6.45
CA GLY A 71 9.70 -13.33 -5.09
C GLY A 71 9.56 -14.61 -4.25
N ILE A 72 9.74 -14.50 -2.94
CA ILE A 72 9.65 -15.61 -1.98
C ILE A 72 10.60 -16.74 -2.38
N ASN A 73 11.89 -16.43 -2.33
CA ASN A 73 13.00 -17.35 -2.60
C ASN A 73 14.10 -17.15 -1.55
N SER A 74 15.34 -17.56 -1.84
CA SER A 74 16.46 -17.41 -0.91
C SER A 74 17.64 -16.66 -1.58
N ILE A 75 17.30 -15.68 -2.41
CA ILE A 75 18.32 -14.90 -3.17
C ILE A 75 18.93 -13.86 -2.23
N GLY A 76 20.23 -13.93 -2.07
CA GLY A 76 21.01 -12.98 -1.31
C GLY A 76 21.64 -11.89 -2.15
N ALA A 77 22.53 -11.12 -1.53
CA ALA A 77 23.27 -10.05 -2.18
C ALA A 77 24.10 -10.53 -3.40
N LYS A 78 24.65 -11.73 -3.33
CA LYS A 78 25.44 -12.31 -4.44
C LYS A 78 24.54 -12.65 -5.64
N GLY A 79 23.37 -13.21 -5.39
CA GLY A 79 22.39 -13.51 -6.43
C GLY A 79 21.88 -12.22 -7.08
N ALA A 80 21.50 -11.23 -6.28
CA ALA A 80 21.10 -9.91 -6.78
C ALA A 80 22.20 -9.27 -7.64
N THR A 81 23.47 -9.31 -7.18
CA THR A 81 24.64 -8.84 -7.95
C THR A 81 24.78 -9.59 -9.28
N ALA A 82 24.52 -10.88 -9.31
CA ALA A 82 24.59 -11.65 -10.53
C ALA A 82 23.48 -11.24 -11.52
N LEU A 83 22.24 -11.07 -11.03
CA LEU A 83 21.10 -10.65 -11.87
C LEU A 83 21.39 -9.33 -12.60
N THR A 84 22.05 -8.37 -11.94
CA THR A 84 22.36 -7.05 -12.54
C THR A 84 23.37 -7.14 -13.69
N LYS A 85 24.10 -8.24 -13.81
CA LYS A 85 25.08 -8.45 -14.89
C LYS A 85 24.48 -9.00 -16.18
N ASN A 86 23.22 -9.40 -16.16
CA ASN A 86 22.56 -9.84 -17.39
C ASN A 86 22.32 -8.65 -18.33
N THR A 87 22.83 -8.74 -19.54
CA THR A 87 22.74 -7.70 -20.56
C THR A 87 21.66 -7.95 -21.61
N ALA A 88 20.96 -9.09 -21.52
CA ALA A 88 19.91 -9.45 -22.47
C ALA A 88 18.51 -8.98 -22.07
N TRP A 89 18.29 -8.69 -20.78
CA TRP A 89 16.96 -8.32 -20.26
C TRP A 89 16.63 -6.82 -20.48
N ILE A 90 16.90 -6.36 -21.70
CA ILE A 90 16.71 -4.93 -22.08
C ILE A 90 15.23 -4.52 -22.11
N ASN A 91 14.33 -5.50 -22.27
CA ASN A 91 12.89 -5.28 -22.34
C ASN A 91 12.19 -5.49 -20.97
N LEU A 92 12.97 -5.72 -19.89
CA LEU A 92 12.39 -5.99 -18.57
C LEU A 92 11.61 -4.77 -18.07
N GLN A 93 10.33 -5.01 -17.76
CA GLN A 93 9.37 -4.01 -17.25
C GLN A 93 9.02 -4.27 -15.79
N THR A 94 8.95 -5.54 -15.38
CA THR A 94 8.60 -5.94 -14.02
C THR A 94 9.65 -6.89 -13.46
N LEU A 95 10.20 -6.52 -12.30
CA LEU A 95 11.09 -7.37 -11.51
C LEU A 95 10.51 -7.49 -10.10
N ASP A 96 10.11 -8.70 -9.73
CA ASP A 96 9.70 -9.04 -8.38
C ASP A 96 10.80 -9.85 -7.69
N LEU A 97 11.33 -9.28 -6.62
CA LEU A 97 12.33 -9.87 -5.74
C LEU A 97 11.88 -9.87 -4.28
N ARG A 98 10.57 -9.68 -4.01
CA ARG A 98 10.03 -9.63 -2.64
C ARG A 98 10.41 -10.88 -1.85
N ASP A 99 10.47 -10.72 -0.53
CA ASP A 99 10.75 -11.81 0.42
C ASP A 99 11.95 -12.67 -0.01
N ASN A 100 13.11 -12.01 0.00
CA ASN A 100 14.42 -12.59 -0.25
C ASN A 100 15.42 -12.08 0.80
N SER A 101 16.71 -12.30 0.62
CA SER A 101 17.76 -11.87 1.56
C SER A 101 18.77 -10.95 0.88
N ILE A 102 18.26 -9.93 0.15
CA ILE A 102 19.09 -9.08 -0.72
C ILE A 102 20.00 -8.16 0.10
N HIS A 103 19.53 -7.65 1.25
CA HIS A 103 20.27 -6.75 2.13
C HIS A 103 20.79 -5.47 1.45
N ALA A 104 21.55 -4.66 2.17
CA ALA A 104 22.08 -3.39 1.68
C ALA A 104 23.05 -3.57 0.51
N GLU A 105 23.87 -4.61 0.55
CA GLU A 105 24.85 -4.91 -0.49
C GLU A 105 24.19 -5.28 -1.82
N GLY A 106 23.11 -6.07 -1.77
CA GLY A 106 22.33 -6.41 -2.95
C GLY A 106 21.57 -5.19 -3.50
N GLY A 107 21.01 -4.36 -2.62
CA GLY A 107 20.41 -3.08 -3.01
C GLY A 107 21.43 -2.18 -3.72
N THR A 108 22.66 -2.11 -3.22
CA THR A 108 23.76 -1.39 -3.86
C THR A 108 24.10 -1.99 -5.23
N ALA A 109 24.14 -3.29 -5.35
CA ALA A 109 24.37 -3.94 -6.65
C ALA A 109 23.24 -3.65 -7.64
N LEU A 110 21.99 -3.74 -7.21
CA LEU A 110 20.81 -3.42 -8.05
C LEU A 110 20.89 -1.98 -8.57
N SER A 111 21.29 -1.03 -7.73
CA SER A 111 21.43 0.38 -8.11
C SER A 111 22.42 0.65 -9.25
N GLN A 112 23.38 -0.26 -9.46
CA GLN A 112 24.40 -0.14 -10.50
C GLN A 112 23.94 -0.68 -11.87
N ASN A 113 22.72 -1.28 -11.93
CA ASN A 113 22.22 -1.78 -13.21
C ASN A 113 21.92 -0.64 -14.17
N THR A 114 22.45 -0.73 -15.38
CA THR A 114 22.25 0.23 -16.48
C THR A 114 21.50 -0.36 -17.67
N THR A 115 21.06 -1.61 -17.56
CA THR A 115 20.44 -2.36 -18.67
C THR A 115 18.92 -2.28 -18.65
N TRP A 116 18.31 -2.22 -17.46
CA TRP A 116 16.86 -2.30 -17.30
C TRP A 116 16.18 -0.93 -17.50
N THR A 117 16.41 -0.33 -18.66
CA THR A 117 15.92 1.02 -19.00
C THR A 117 14.41 1.10 -19.13
N ASN A 118 13.75 -0.05 -19.36
CA ASN A 118 12.30 -0.15 -19.50
C ASN A 118 11.58 -0.54 -18.19
N LEU A 119 12.31 -0.64 -17.07
CA LEU A 119 11.74 -1.07 -15.79
C LEU A 119 10.67 -0.08 -15.31
N GLN A 120 9.46 -0.62 -15.07
CA GLN A 120 8.30 0.11 -14.60
C GLN A 120 7.91 -0.29 -13.17
N THR A 121 8.11 -1.56 -12.82
CA THR A 121 7.78 -2.10 -11.50
C THR A 121 8.99 -2.80 -10.89
N LEU A 122 9.36 -2.37 -9.69
CA LEU A 122 10.37 -3.03 -8.88
C LEU A 122 9.78 -3.32 -7.50
N ASN A 123 9.68 -4.60 -7.17
CA ASN A 123 9.26 -5.05 -5.86
C ASN A 123 10.46 -5.61 -5.08
N LEU A 124 10.77 -4.96 -3.98
CA LEU A 124 11.86 -5.32 -3.05
C LEU A 124 11.32 -5.49 -1.61
N GLU A 125 10.02 -5.67 -1.42
CA GLU A 125 9.39 -5.90 -0.12
C GLU A 125 10.10 -7.03 0.64
N LEU A 126 10.20 -6.93 1.98
CA LEU A 126 10.78 -7.99 2.83
C LEU A 126 12.23 -8.40 2.44
N ASN A 127 13.14 -7.43 2.27
CA ASN A 127 14.52 -7.73 1.85
C ASN A 127 15.62 -7.20 2.76
N SER A 128 15.27 -6.52 3.84
CA SER A 128 16.24 -5.89 4.77
C SER A 128 17.25 -4.98 4.05
N ILE A 129 16.78 -4.21 3.04
CA ILE A 129 17.62 -3.30 2.23
C ILE A 129 18.24 -2.19 3.11
N GLY A 130 17.51 -1.73 4.13
CA GLY A 130 17.96 -0.69 5.06
C GLY A 130 18.22 0.67 4.40
N ALA A 131 18.69 1.62 5.22
CA ALA A 131 18.99 2.97 4.75
C ALA A 131 20.15 3.02 3.73
N GLU A 132 21.12 2.10 3.84
CA GLU A 132 22.31 2.10 2.97
C GLU A 132 21.95 1.63 1.56
N GLY A 133 21.27 0.50 1.43
CA GLY A 133 20.82 -0.01 0.15
C GLY A 133 19.85 0.96 -0.53
N THR A 134 18.92 1.55 0.24
CA THR A 134 18.00 2.58 -0.25
C THR A 134 18.77 3.82 -0.75
N THR A 135 19.83 4.24 -0.05
CA THR A 135 20.69 5.35 -0.50
C THR A 135 21.36 5.05 -1.84
N ALA A 136 21.77 3.81 -2.06
CA ALA A 136 22.31 3.43 -3.35
C ALA A 136 21.23 3.42 -4.44
N LEU A 137 20.10 2.78 -4.17
CA LEU A 137 18.97 2.67 -5.12
C LEU A 137 18.45 4.05 -5.54
N SER A 138 18.35 5.01 -4.60
CA SER A 138 17.88 6.38 -4.90
C SER A 138 18.79 7.16 -5.86
N LYS A 139 20.03 6.70 -6.07
CA LYS A 139 21.00 7.31 -7.00
C LYS A 139 20.96 6.70 -8.40
N ASN A 140 20.18 5.66 -8.62
CA ASN A 140 20.05 5.09 -9.97
C ASN A 140 19.34 6.09 -10.89
N THR A 141 20.00 6.41 -12.01
CA THR A 141 19.52 7.35 -13.03
C THR A 141 19.01 6.66 -14.29
N THR A 142 19.03 5.33 -14.32
CA THR A 142 18.65 4.53 -15.49
C THR A 142 17.15 4.22 -15.50
N TRP A 143 16.55 4.08 -14.33
CA TRP A 143 15.16 3.63 -14.20
C TRP A 143 14.16 4.78 -14.34
N ILE A 144 14.24 5.48 -15.49
CA ILE A 144 13.42 6.66 -15.77
C ILE A 144 11.93 6.35 -15.97
N ASN A 145 11.61 5.09 -16.24
CA ASN A 145 10.24 4.63 -16.51
C ASN A 145 9.54 4.03 -15.29
N ILE A 146 10.16 4.08 -14.10
CA ILE A 146 9.58 3.53 -12.87
C ILE A 146 8.24 4.19 -12.57
N GLN A 147 7.23 3.35 -12.35
CA GLN A 147 5.87 3.70 -11.98
C GLN A 147 5.50 3.14 -10.60
N THR A 148 6.02 1.95 -10.27
CA THR A 148 5.73 1.28 -8.99
C THR A 148 7.02 0.86 -8.32
N LEU A 149 7.18 1.31 -7.08
CA LEU A 149 8.24 0.89 -6.17
C LEU A 149 7.62 0.35 -4.89
N ASN A 150 7.92 -0.90 -4.59
CA ASN A 150 7.57 -1.50 -3.30
C ASN A 150 8.85 -1.75 -2.49
N PHE A 151 8.95 -1.05 -1.36
CA PHE A 151 9.99 -1.16 -0.36
C PHE A 151 9.43 -1.55 1.01
N GLY A 152 8.22 -2.07 1.10
CA GLY A 152 7.61 -2.52 2.36
C GLY A 152 8.56 -3.42 3.15
N GLU A 153 8.54 -3.33 4.49
CA GLU A 153 9.29 -4.20 5.40
C GLU A 153 10.81 -4.25 5.17
N ASN A 154 11.45 -3.08 4.95
CA ASN A 154 12.88 -3.01 4.61
C ASN A 154 13.77 -2.28 5.62
N LYS A 155 13.25 -1.78 6.74
CA LYS A 155 14.02 -1.05 7.76
C LYS A 155 14.72 0.21 7.22
N ILE A 156 14.04 0.94 6.33
CA ILE A 156 14.59 2.11 5.63
C ILE A 156 14.85 3.27 6.59
N GLY A 157 13.93 3.52 7.52
CA GLY A 157 13.98 4.59 8.50
C GLY A 157 13.98 6.00 7.88
N ASP A 158 14.18 7.00 8.74
CA ASP A 158 14.24 8.42 8.33
C ASP A 158 15.37 8.71 7.34
N LYS A 159 16.53 8.07 7.53
CA LYS A 159 17.69 8.29 6.65
C LYS A 159 17.41 7.82 5.22
N GLY A 160 16.84 6.62 5.06
CA GLY A 160 16.50 6.09 3.75
C GLY A 160 15.38 6.89 3.08
N SER A 161 14.35 7.27 3.84
CA SER A 161 13.25 8.11 3.33
C SER A 161 13.76 9.48 2.86
N THR A 162 14.70 10.08 3.60
CA THR A 162 15.30 11.36 3.19
C THR A 162 16.03 11.26 1.86
N VAL A 163 16.79 10.19 1.62
CA VAL A 163 17.48 10.04 0.34
C VAL A 163 16.54 9.66 -0.80
N LEU A 164 15.48 8.90 -0.53
CA LEU A 164 14.42 8.64 -1.52
C LEU A 164 13.77 9.95 -1.98
N SER A 165 13.47 10.85 -1.04
CA SER A 165 12.85 12.15 -1.35
C SER A 165 13.73 13.05 -2.22
N GLN A 166 15.03 12.81 -2.28
CA GLN A 166 15.98 13.55 -3.11
C GLN A 166 16.10 13.01 -4.54
N ASN A 167 15.47 11.88 -4.84
CA ASN A 167 15.52 11.33 -6.20
C ASN A 167 14.76 12.24 -7.18
N THR A 168 15.42 12.59 -8.27
CA THR A 168 14.89 13.45 -9.35
C THR A 168 14.58 12.69 -10.63
N THR A 169 14.85 11.38 -10.65
CA THR A 169 14.75 10.54 -11.86
C THR A 169 13.37 9.91 -12.00
N TRP A 170 12.72 9.56 -10.87
CA TRP A 170 11.47 8.79 -10.87
C TRP A 170 10.23 9.70 -11.05
N THR A 171 10.24 10.48 -12.12
CA THR A 171 9.16 11.44 -12.42
C THR A 171 7.84 10.79 -12.83
N ASN A 172 7.90 9.51 -13.23
CA ASN A 172 6.73 8.72 -13.62
C ASN A 172 6.13 7.91 -12.45
N LEU A 173 6.66 8.07 -11.22
CA LEU A 173 6.23 7.28 -10.06
C LEU A 173 4.75 7.53 -9.75
N GLN A 174 3.98 6.43 -9.72
CA GLN A 174 2.55 6.42 -9.44
C GLN A 174 2.24 5.73 -8.10
N SER A 175 3.05 4.73 -7.72
CA SER A 175 2.85 3.98 -6.48
C SER A 175 4.16 3.82 -5.74
N LEU A 176 4.17 4.23 -4.47
CA LEU A 176 5.27 4.07 -3.54
C LEU A 176 4.77 3.39 -2.28
N ASP A 177 5.25 2.19 -2.04
CA ASP A 177 5.00 1.45 -0.81
C ASP A 177 6.22 1.51 0.11
N LEU A 178 5.99 2.02 1.31
CA LEU A 178 6.98 2.17 2.38
C LEU A 178 6.43 1.62 3.71
N GLU A 179 5.48 0.70 3.65
CA GLU A 179 4.90 0.09 4.84
C GLU A 179 5.97 -0.56 5.71
N GLN A 180 5.80 -0.48 7.03
CA GLN A 180 6.63 -1.19 8.02
C GLN A 180 8.15 -0.92 7.84
N ASN A 181 8.53 0.36 7.81
CA ASN A 181 9.90 0.77 7.56
C ASN A 181 10.55 1.57 8.67
N SER A 182 9.89 1.71 9.84
CA SER A 182 10.38 2.52 10.97
C SER A 182 10.62 4.00 10.57
N ILE A 183 9.78 4.53 9.68
CA ILE A 183 9.85 5.93 9.24
C ILE A 183 9.19 6.79 10.32
N GLY A 184 9.91 7.79 10.78
CA GLY A 184 9.41 8.79 11.73
C GLY A 184 9.09 10.11 11.07
N ASP A 185 8.95 11.13 11.90
CA ASP A 185 8.59 12.50 11.47
C ASP A 185 9.57 13.12 10.48
N LYS A 186 10.87 12.86 10.67
CA LYS A 186 11.90 13.40 9.77
C LYS A 186 11.81 12.78 8.37
N GLY A 187 11.59 11.47 8.30
CA GLY A 187 11.41 10.77 7.04
C GLY A 187 10.15 11.23 6.33
N ALA A 188 9.01 11.30 7.03
CA ALA A 188 7.75 11.80 6.50
C ALA A 188 7.87 13.24 5.99
N ALA A 189 8.53 14.13 6.75
CA ALA A 189 8.79 15.51 6.34
C ALA A 189 9.67 15.58 5.08
N ALA A 190 10.70 14.76 4.99
CA ALA A 190 11.53 14.68 3.79
C ALA A 190 10.74 14.23 2.57
N LEU A 191 9.95 13.14 2.70
CA LEU A 191 9.10 12.64 1.60
C LEU A 191 8.13 13.71 1.09
N SER A 192 7.53 14.48 2.01
CA SER A 192 6.59 15.56 1.67
C SER A 192 7.22 16.70 0.87
N GLN A 193 8.54 16.82 0.88
CA GLN A 193 9.28 17.88 0.17
C GLN A 193 9.71 17.47 -1.24
N ASN A 194 9.54 16.20 -1.65
CA ASN A 194 9.86 15.82 -3.02
C ASN A 194 8.92 16.50 -4.02
N ILE A 195 9.50 17.21 -4.99
CA ILE A 195 8.77 17.98 -6.00
C ILE A 195 8.62 17.26 -7.35
N ASN A 196 9.15 16.04 -7.47
CA ASN A 196 9.18 15.31 -8.75
C ASN A 196 8.07 14.27 -8.87
N TRP A 197 7.46 13.86 -7.75
CA TRP A 197 6.43 12.80 -7.76
C TRP A 197 5.04 13.36 -8.05
N ILE A 198 4.91 14.14 -9.12
CA ILE A 198 3.67 14.81 -9.53
C ILE A 198 2.57 13.83 -9.97
N ASN A 199 2.98 12.61 -10.36
CA ASN A 199 2.08 11.55 -10.83
C ASN A 199 1.70 10.55 -9.72
N LEU A 200 2.12 10.78 -8.46
CA LEU A 200 1.89 9.86 -7.36
C LEU A 200 0.40 9.71 -7.07
N LYS A 201 -0.09 8.47 -7.17
CA LYS A 201 -1.49 8.08 -6.92
C LYS A 201 -1.64 7.31 -5.62
N THR A 202 -0.65 6.51 -5.27
CA THR A 202 -0.67 5.68 -4.06
C THR A 202 0.57 5.91 -3.24
N LEU A 203 0.38 6.26 -1.97
CA LEU A 203 1.43 6.35 -0.97
C LEU A 203 1.03 5.52 0.24
N ASN A 204 1.77 4.44 0.49
CA ASN A 204 1.62 3.62 1.68
C ASN A 204 2.74 3.92 2.67
N LEU A 205 2.37 4.43 3.82
CA LEU A 205 3.21 4.72 4.99
C LEU A 205 2.67 4.03 6.25
N GLY A 206 1.87 2.98 6.08
CA GLY A 206 1.32 2.19 7.19
C GLY A 206 2.41 1.52 8.03
N ILE A 207 2.11 1.23 9.29
CA ILE A 207 3.01 0.53 10.23
C ILE A 207 4.39 1.21 10.29
N ASN A 208 4.36 2.49 10.65
CA ASN A 208 5.57 3.30 10.80
C ASN A 208 5.56 4.04 12.16
N SER A 209 6.39 5.04 12.35
CA SER A 209 6.48 5.81 13.61
C SER A 209 6.18 7.30 13.38
N ILE A 210 5.22 7.58 12.48
CA ILE A 210 4.85 8.94 12.11
C ILE A 210 3.92 9.51 13.19
N SER A 211 4.31 10.63 13.79
CA SER A 211 3.51 11.36 14.77
C SER A 211 2.78 12.55 14.12
N ASP A 212 2.19 13.39 14.96
CA ASP A 212 1.53 14.64 14.55
C ASP A 212 2.43 15.55 13.72
N LYS A 213 3.73 15.58 14.04
CA LYS A 213 4.71 16.39 13.29
C LYS A 213 4.89 15.86 11.87
N GLY A 214 5.02 14.55 11.70
CA GLY A 214 5.13 13.92 10.39
C GLY A 214 3.85 14.07 9.58
N ALA A 215 2.69 13.85 10.20
CA ALA A 215 1.38 14.06 9.58
C ALA A 215 1.18 15.52 9.14
N THR A 216 1.61 16.48 9.98
CA THR A 216 1.60 17.92 9.65
C THR A 216 2.47 18.20 8.42
N ALA A 217 3.68 17.65 8.38
CA ALA A 217 4.57 17.84 7.23
C ALA A 217 3.96 17.25 5.94
N LEU A 218 3.40 16.04 6.00
CA LEU A 218 2.71 15.42 4.85
C LEU A 218 1.54 16.29 4.38
N SER A 219 0.76 16.85 5.30
CA SER A 219 -0.38 17.70 4.98
C SER A 219 -0.01 19.00 4.24
N GLN A 220 1.24 19.44 4.34
CA GLN A 220 1.76 20.64 3.67
C GLN A 220 2.20 20.39 2.22
N ASN A 221 2.24 19.13 1.77
CA ASN A 221 2.58 18.85 0.39
C ASN A 221 1.51 19.41 -0.57
N THR A 222 1.97 20.14 -1.58
CA THR A 222 1.11 20.82 -2.56
C THR A 222 1.18 20.24 -3.97
N ILE A 223 1.99 19.21 -4.20
CA ILE A 223 2.20 18.66 -5.54
C ILE A 223 1.53 17.30 -5.78
N TRP A 224 1.12 16.60 -4.72
CA TRP A 224 0.46 15.28 -4.85
C TRP A 224 -1.01 15.44 -5.26
N ILE A 225 -1.25 16.22 -6.30
CA ILE A 225 -2.61 16.50 -6.81
C ILE A 225 -3.29 15.27 -7.39
N SER A 226 -2.50 14.27 -7.81
CA SER A 226 -2.99 13.01 -8.36
C SER A 226 -3.25 11.93 -7.29
N LEU A 227 -2.99 12.23 -6.00
CA LEU A 227 -3.07 11.24 -4.91
C LEU A 227 -4.50 10.72 -4.76
N GLN A 228 -4.65 9.40 -4.86
CA GLN A 228 -5.91 8.68 -4.75
C GLN A 228 -5.95 7.83 -3.47
N THR A 229 -4.81 7.29 -3.05
CA THR A 229 -4.71 6.45 -1.85
C THR A 229 -3.59 6.94 -0.95
N LEU A 230 -3.94 7.22 0.31
CA LEU A 230 -2.99 7.50 1.37
C LEU A 230 -3.25 6.52 2.52
N ASP A 231 -2.27 5.67 2.80
CA ASP A 231 -2.28 4.78 3.97
C ASP A 231 -1.31 5.30 5.03
N LEU A 232 -1.84 5.58 6.20
CA LEU A 232 -1.14 6.02 7.41
C LEU A 232 -1.55 5.15 8.62
N ARG A 233 -2.11 3.96 8.38
CA ARG A 233 -2.54 3.07 9.46
C ARG A 233 -1.36 2.68 10.37
N ASP A 234 -1.68 2.36 11.62
CA ASP A 234 -0.70 1.89 12.59
C ASP A 234 0.53 2.81 12.66
N ASN A 235 0.24 4.05 13.06
CA ASN A 235 1.21 5.11 13.31
C ASN A 235 0.90 5.75 14.69
N SER A 236 1.51 6.89 15.01
CA SER A 236 1.31 7.61 16.28
C SER A 236 0.64 8.96 16.02
N ILE A 237 -0.37 9.00 15.14
CA ILE A 237 -1.08 10.23 14.79
C ILE A 237 -2.20 10.46 15.82
N HIS A 238 -2.19 11.63 16.43
CA HIS A 238 -3.20 12.08 17.39
C HIS A 238 -4.11 13.15 16.75
N GLU A 239 -4.84 13.87 17.59
CA GLU A 239 -5.79 14.91 17.17
C GLU A 239 -5.15 16.06 16.40
N GLU A 240 -3.92 16.44 16.76
CA GLU A 240 -3.20 17.53 16.09
C GLU A 240 -2.80 17.15 14.66
N GLY A 241 -2.28 15.92 14.47
CA GLY A 241 -1.90 15.39 13.17
C GLY A 241 -3.12 15.22 12.27
N ALA A 242 -4.22 14.65 12.78
CA ALA A 242 -5.47 14.52 12.05
C ALA A 242 -6.04 15.88 11.65
N THR A 243 -5.97 16.87 12.55
CA THR A 243 -6.35 18.26 12.28
C THR A 243 -5.49 18.87 11.17
N ALA A 244 -4.20 18.60 11.14
CA ALA A 244 -3.32 19.07 10.08
C ALA A 244 -3.68 18.42 8.73
N LEU A 245 -3.86 17.10 8.70
CA LEU A 245 -4.27 16.37 7.50
C LEU A 245 -5.59 16.92 6.93
N SER A 246 -6.56 17.19 7.80
CA SER A 246 -7.87 17.72 7.39
C SER A 246 -7.80 19.09 6.69
N LYS A 247 -6.73 19.85 6.89
CA LYS A 247 -6.53 21.15 6.28
C LYS A 247 -5.90 21.11 4.88
N ASN A 248 -5.42 19.96 4.43
CA ASN A 248 -4.84 19.85 3.07
C ASN A 248 -5.91 20.16 2.02
N LYS A 249 -5.54 21.00 1.05
CA LYS A 249 -6.42 21.46 -0.05
C LYS A 249 -6.04 20.90 -1.41
N THR A 250 -5.00 20.09 -1.50
CA THR A 250 -4.46 19.59 -2.77
C THR A 250 -4.87 18.16 -3.09
N TRP A 251 -5.26 17.37 -2.09
CA TRP A 251 -5.65 15.97 -2.30
C TRP A 251 -7.10 15.85 -2.81
N ILE A 252 -7.40 16.58 -3.88
CA ILE A 252 -8.77 16.65 -4.45
C ILE A 252 -9.23 15.35 -5.09
N ASN A 253 -8.29 14.47 -5.44
CA ASN A 253 -8.55 13.17 -6.06
C ASN A 253 -8.52 12.01 -5.05
N LEU A 254 -8.41 12.31 -3.74
CA LEU A 254 -8.31 11.26 -2.71
C LEU A 254 -9.59 10.42 -2.68
N GLN A 255 -9.40 9.11 -2.85
CA GLN A 255 -10.46 8.09 -2.85
C GLN A 255 -10.37 7.21 -1.61
N THR A 256 -9.16 6.92 -1.14
CA THR A 256 -8.94 6.08 0.05
C THR A 256 -8.03 6.80 1.03
N LEU A 257 -8.52 6.95 2.26
CA LEU A 257 -7.75 7.41 3.40
C LEU A 257 -7.81 6.37 4.50
N ASN A 258 -6.67 5.80 4.82
CA ASN A 258 -6.54 4.86 5.93
C ASN A 258 -5.77 5.49 7.08
N LEU A 259 -6.45 5.69 8.19
CA LEU A 259 -5.92 6.22 9.45
C LEU A 259 -6.21 5.24 10.61
N GLY A 260 -6.54 4.00 10.31
CA GLY A 260 -6.80 2.97 11.33
C GLY A 260 -5.61 2.75 12.27
N ILE A 261 -5.85 2.32 13.49
CA ILE A 261 -4.81 2.05 14.49
C ILE A 261 -3.91 3.28 14.70
N ASN A 262 -4.54 4.37 15.12
CA ASN A 262 -3.88 5.61 15.54
C ASN A 262 -4.52 6.10 16.85
N SER A 263 -4.33 7.34 17.24
CA SER A 263 -4.91 7.92 18.45
C SER A 263 -5.63 9.25 18.17
N ILE A 264 -6.41 9.26 17.07
CA ILE A 264 -7.00 10.49 16.50
C ILE A 264 -7.99 11.17 17.47
N GLY A 265 -8.69 10.41 18.29
CA GLY A 265 -9.62 10.94 19.27
C GLY A 265 -10.84 11.67 18.67
N ALA A 266 -11.66 12.22 19.57
CA ALA A 266 -12.87 12.94 19.17
C ALA A 266 -12.58 14.25 18.42
N GLU A 267 -11.54 14.96 18.82
CA GLU A 267 -11.17 16.26 18.23
C GLU A 267 -10.61 16.09 16.82
N GLY A 268 -9.73 15.10 16.61
CA GLY A 268 -9.23 14.78 15.30
C GLY A 268 -10.33 14.33 14.34
N ALA A 269 -11.25 13.46 14.79
CA ALA A 269 -12.42 13.06 14.00
C ALA A 269 -13.31 14.26 13.64
N THR A 270 -13.49 15.19 14.60
CA THR A 270 -14.21 16.45 14.36
C THR A 270 -13.49 17.33 13.32
N ALA A 271 -12.18 17.38 13.34
CA ALA A 271 -11.41 18.12 12.34
C ALA A 271 -11.53 17.47 10.96
N LEU A 272 -11.41 16.14 10.87
CA LEU A 272 -11.56 15.39 9.61
C LEU A 272 -12.96 15.61 9.02
N SER A 273 -14.01 15.58 9.84
CA SER A 273 -15.39 15.78 9.38
C SER A 273 -15.63 17.16 8.75
N LYS A 274 -14.83 18.14 9.05
CA LYS A 274 -14.91 19.50 8.49
C LYS A 274 -14.16 19.67 7.16
N ASN A 275 -13.44 18.64 6.68
CA ASN A 275 -12.80 18.72 5.39
C ASN A 275 -13.83 18.77 4.25
N THR A 276 -13.70 19.75 3.38
CA THR A 276 -14.58 19.97 2.23
C THR A 276 -13.89 19.68 0.89
N THR A 277 -12.66 19.20 0.92
CA THR A 277 -11.83 18.97 -0.27
C THR A 277 -11.95 17.53 -0.79
N TRP A 278 -12.15 16.57 0.11
CA TRP A 278 -12.15 15.13 -0.22
C TRP A 278 -13.49 14.66 -0.79
N THR A 279 -13.98 15.34 -1.82
CA THR A 279 -15.28 15.04 -2.43
C THR A 279 -15.32 13.71 -3.18
N ASN A 280 -14.15 13.17 -3.53
CA ASN A 280 -14.00 11.87 -4.20
C ASN A 280 -13.78 10.70 -3.24
N LEU A 281 -13.83 10.94 -1.91
CA LEU A 281 -13.55 9.92 -0.91
C LEU A 281 -14.57 8.78 -0.98
N GLN A 282 -14.07 7.57 -1.18
CA GLN A 282 -14.84 6.33 -1.28
C GLN A 282 -14.62 5.45 -0.06
N THR A 283 -13.41 5.42 0.48
CA THR A 283 -13.06 4.60 1.64
C THR A 283 -12.39 5.45 2.71
N LEU A 284 -12.95 5.42 3.91
CA LEU A 284 -12.38 6.03 5.11
C LEU A 284 -12.25 4.96 6.19
N ASN A 285 -11.03 4.65 6.57
CA ASN A 285 -10.75 3.79 7.70
C ASN A 285 -10.26 4.62 8.89
N LEU A 286 -11.02 4.58 9.97
CA LEU A 286 -10.74 5.19 11.27
C LEU A 286 -10.83 4.15 12.40
N GLY A 287 -10.78 2.86 12.11
CA GLY A 287 -10.85 1.80 13.12
C GLY A 287 -9.73 1.93 14.17
N ILE A 288 -10.03 1.64 15.42
CA ILE A 288 -9.06 1.68 16.55
C ILE A 288 -8.42 3.07 16.69
N ASN A 289 -9.25 4.08 17.06
CA ASN A 289 -8.79 5.47 17.15
C ASN A 289 -9.33 6.27 18.36
N SER A 290 -10.05 5.62 19.26
CA SER A 290 -10.64 6.27 20.44
C SER A 290 -11.50 7.50 20.10
N ILE A 291 -12.26 7.46 19.01
CA ILE A 291 -13.04 8.58 18.49
C ILE A 291 -14.18 8.99 19.45
N GLY A 292 -14.77 8.03 20.14
CA GLY A 292 -15.87 8.25 21.07
C GLY A 292 -17.17 8.71 20.39
N TYR A 293 -18.22 8.86 21.18
CA TYR A 293 -19.52 9.30 20.66
C TYR A 293 -19.48 10.74 20.08
N LYS A 294 -18.62 11.62 20.62
CA LYS A 294 -18.47 12.99 20.10
C LYS A 294 -17.90 13.01 18.69
N GLY A 295 -16.85 12.23 18.45
CA GLY A 295 -16.26 12.11 17.13
C GLY A 295 -17.23 11.44 16.14
N GLY A 296 -17.94 10.37 16.55
CA GLY A 296 -18.99 9.75 15.75
C GLY A 296 -20.09 10.75 15.36
N THR A 297 -20.53 11.59 16.32
CA THR A 297 -21.47 12.68 16.06
C THR A 297 -20.92 13.70 15.06
N ALA A 298 -19.66 14.09 15.20
CA ALA A 298 -19.04 15.03 14.26
C ALA A 298 -18.93 14.45 12.85
N LEU A 299 -18.52 13.19 12.73
CA LEU A 299 -18.43 12.50 11.42
C LEU A 299 -19.80 12.45 10.73
N SER A 300 -20.87 12.18 11.49
CA SER A 300 -22.23 12.14 10.94
C SER A 300 -22.71 13.46 10.33
N GLN A 301 -22.10 14.57 10.70
CA GLN A 301 -22.44 15.91 10.19
C GLN A 301 -21.72 16.26 8.88
N ASN A 302 -20.79 15.43 8.40
CA ASN A 302 -20.13 15.68 7.13
C ASN A 302 -21.12 15.51 5.95
N THR A 303 -21.19 16.52 5.10
CA THR A 303 -22.07 16.57 3.93
C THR A 303 -21.31 16.54 2.61
N THR A 304 -19.98 16.38 2.63
CA THR A 304 -19.14 16.44 1.42
C THR A 304 -18.69 15.07 0.93
N TRP A 305 -18.73 14.04 1.76
CA TRP A 305 -18.32 12.68 1.39
C TRP A 305 -19.46 11.93 0.68
N ILE A 306 -19.97 12.53 -0.39
CA ILE A 306 -21.13 12.02 -1.14
C ILE A 306 -20.83 10.70 -1.89
N ASN A 307 -19.55 10.41 -2.12
CA ASN A 307 -19.09 9.20 -2.80
C ASN A 307 -18.65 8.09 -1.84
N LEU A 308 -18.85 8.28 -0.51
CA LEU A 308 -18.38 7.31 0.49
C LEU A 308 -19.10 5.97 0.33
N GLN A 309 -18.30 4.92 0.14
CA GLN A 309 -18.75 3.53 -0.04
C GLN A 309 -18.40 2.66 1.17
N ALA A 310 -17.26 2.93 1.82
CA ALA A 310 -16.83 2.17 2.98
C ALA A 310 -16.39 3.09 4.11
N LEU A 311 -16.96 2.86 5.30
CA LEU A 311 -16.59 3.54 6.53
C LEU A 311 -16.28 2.49 7.60
N ASP A 312 -15.02 2.46 8.04
CA ASP A 312 -14.59 1.63 9.17
C ASP A 312 -14.42 2.50 10.42
N LEU A 313 -15.24 2.21 11.42
CA LEU A 313 -15.21 2.84 12.75
C LEU A 313 -15.06 1.79 13.86
N ARG A 314 -14.60 0.59 13.56
CA ARG A 314 -14.46 -0.48 14.57
C ARG A 314 -13.61 -0.01 15.75
N ASP A 315 -13.92 -0.52 16.92
CA ASP A 315 -13.15 -0.30 18.16
C ASP A 315 -12.87 1.20 18.43
N ASN A 316 -13.96 1.98 18.56
CA ASN A 316 -13.89 3.44 18.73
C ASN A 316 -14.73 4.01 19.89
N SER A 317 -15.38 3.17 20.68
CA SER A 317 -16.26 3.61 21.76
C SER A 317 -17.33 4.63 21.29
N ILE A 318 -17.97 4.35 20.15
CA ILE A 318 -18.98 5.23 19.54
C ILE A 318 -20.24 5.34 20.43
N HIS A 319 -20.57 4.28 21.19
CA HIS A 319 -21.75 4.18 22.06
C HIS A 319 -23.10 4.41 21.34
N ALA A 320 -24.17 4.35 22.09
CA ALA A 320 -25.53 4.54 21.55
C ALA A 320 -25.72 5.94 20.96
N GLU A 321 -25.11 6.93 21.56
CA GLU A 321 -25.23 8.35 21.18
C GLU A 321 -24.60 8.61 19.82
N GLY A 322 -23.39 8.11 19.60
CA GLY A 322 -22.70 8.24 18.31
C GLY A 322 -23.41 7.45 17.21
N ALA A 323 -23.87 6.23 17.51
CA ALA A 323 -24.63 5.42 16.56
C ALA A 323 -25.96 6.12 16.17
N THR A 324 -26.63 6.76 17.15
CA THR A 324 -27.82 7.57 16.88
C THR A 324 -27.52 8.74 15.97
N ALA A 325 -26.39 9.43 16.18
CA ALA A 325 -25.99 10.51 15.30
C ALA A 325 -25.65 10.02 13.89
N LEU A 326 -24.87 8.93 13.78
CA LEU A 326 -24.54 8.31 12.49
C LEU A 326 -25.80 7.94 11.69
N SER A 327 -26.81 7.39 12.37
CA SER A 327 -28.08 7.01 11.73
C SER A 327 -28.85 8.20 11.12
N GLN A 328 -28.54 9.41 11.53
CA GLN A 328 -29.18 10.64 11.02
C GLN A 328 -28.48 11.22 9.79
N ASN A 329 -27.31 10.68 9.40
CA ASN A 329 -26.64 11.15 8.19
C ASN A 329 -27.46 10.78 6.95
N THR A 330 -27.77 11.77 6.12
CA THR A 330 -28.53 11.62 4.88
C THR A 330 -27.70 11.77 3.62
N THR A 331 -26.39 11.94 3.78
CA THR A 331 -25.48 12.23 2.66
C THR A 331 -24.81 10.97 2.09
N TRP A 332 -24.61 9.95 2.92
CA TRP A 332 -23.86 8.74 2.53
C TRP A 332 -24.73 7.73 1.78
N THR A 333 -25.39 8.18 0.72
CA THR A 333 -26.33 7.36 -0.07
C THR A 333 -25.64 6.22 -0.83
N ASN A 334 -24.33 6.34 -1.06
CA ASN A 334 -23.51 5.33 -1.73
C ASN A 334 -22.83 4.34 -0.76
N LEU A 335 -23.10 4.44 0.56
CA LEU A 335 -22.46 3.60 1.56
C LEU A 335 -22.85 2.13 1.36
N GLN A 336 -21.85 1.29 1.13
CA GLN A 336 -21.97 -0.15 0.92
C GLN A 336 -21.50 -0.95 2.14
N THR A 337 -20.50 -0.43 2.85
CA THR A 337 -19.93 -1.10 4.04
C THR A 337 -19.83 -0.12 5.19
N LEU A 338 -20.44 -0.48 6.31
CA LEU A 338 -20.29 0.22 7.59
C LEU A 338 -19.80 -0.78 8.64
N ASN A 339 -18.60 -0.58 9.14
CA ASN A 339 -18.05 -1.37 10.22
C ASN A 339 -18.13 -0.59 11.53
N LEU A 340 -18.89 -1.11 12.47
CA LEU A 340 -19.07 -0.60 13.83
C LEU A 340 -18.73 -1.67 14.88
N GLU A 341 -17.96 -2.70 14.54
CA GLU A 341 -17.52 -3.73 15.49
C GLU A 341 -16.91 -3.09 16.75
N ARG A 342 -17.16 -3.65 17.93
CA ARG A 342 -16.57 -3.22 19.21
C ARG A 342 -16.82 -1.74 19.54
N ASN A 343 -18.07 -1.30 19.53
CA ASN A 343 -18.40 0.10 19.80
C ASN A 343 -19.40 0.32 20.98
N THR A 344 -19.77 -0.73 21.67
CA THR A 344 -20.75 -0.68 22.80
C THR A 344 -22.04 0.08 22.46
N ILE A 345 -22.56 -0.17 21.25
CA ILE A 345 -23.74 0.53 20.71
C ILE A 345 -25.03 0.18 21.45
N GLY A 346 -25.16 -1.09 21.88
CA GLY A 346 -26.31 -1.60 22.61
C GLY A 346 -27.63 -1.53 21.84
N ASP A 347 -28.73 -1.89 22.50
CA ASP A 347 -30.05 -1.89 21.89
C ASP A 347 -30.51 -0.51 21.41
N LYS A 348 -30.13 0.55 22.11
CA LYS A 348 -30.53 1.93 21.75
C LYS A 348 -29.91 2.36 20.44
N GLY A 349 -28.60 2.14 20.28
CA GLY A 349 -27.88 2.48 19.03
C GLY A 349 -28.36 1.63 17.88
N ALA A 350 -28.54 0.31 18.08
CA ALA A 350 -29.07 -0.60 17.06
C ALA A 350 -30.48 -0.15 16.60
N THR A 351 -31.36 0.24 17.55
CA THR A 351 -32.68 0.80 17.24
C THR A 351 -32.59 2.11 16.47
N ALA A 352 -31.60 2.94 16.75
CA ALA A 352 -31.42 4.17 16.00
C ALA A 352 -30.92 3.88 14.56
N LEU A 353 -29.93 3.01 14.42
CA LEU A 353 -29.41 2.58 13.10
C LEU A 353 -30.53 1.99 12.23
N SER A 354 -31.42 1.16 12.82
CA SER A 354 -32.51 0.54 12.07
C SER A 354 -33.52 1.54 11.48
N LYS A 355 -33.52 2.79 11.92
CA LYS A 355 -34.41 3.85 11.41
C LYS A 355 -33.80 4.62 10.23
N ASN A 356 -32.52 4.38 9.89
CA ASN A 356 -31.93 5.05 8.72
C ASN A 356 -32.61 4.53 7.44
N THR A 357 -33.05 5.47 6.59
CA THR A 357 -33.70 5.19 5.30
C THR A 357 -32.89 5.69 4.10
N THR A 358 -31.68 6.15 4.32
CA THR A 358 -30.85 6.77 3.26
C THR A 358 -29.71 5.87 2.79
N TRP A 359 -29.32 4.86 3.56
CA TRP A 359 -28.23 3.94 3.19
C TRP A 359 -28.73 2.83 2.26
N THR A 360 -29.37 3.22 1.16
CA THR A 360 -30.03 2.30 0.22
C THR A 360 -29.06 1.37 -0.52
N SER A 361 -27.76 1.68 -0.49
CA SER A 361 -26.71 0.87 -1.11
C SER A 361 -26.00 -0.07 -0.12
N LEU A 362 -26.40 -0.09 1.17
CA LEU A 362 -25.71 -0.83 2.22
C LEU A 362 -25.79 -2.34 1.97
N GLN A 363 -24.65 -3.00 1.92
CA GLN A 363 -24.48 -4.44 1.71
C GLN A 363 -23.89 -5.14 2.92
N THR A 364 -23.07 -4.43 3.69
CA THR A 364 -22.39 -4.96 4.87
C THR A 364 -22.54 -3.99 6.04
N LEU A 365 -23.15 -4.46 7.11
CA LEU A 365 -23.22 -3.77 8.39
C LEU A 365 -22.61 -4.69 9.46
N ASP A 366 -21.42 -4.34 9.91
CA ASP A 366 -20.73 -5.09 10.97
C ASP A 366 -21.03 -4.48 12.33
N LEU A 367 -21.74 -5.21 13.15
CA LEU A 367 -22.12 -4.83 14.52
C LEU A 367 -21.61 -5.84 15.56
N ARG A 368 -20.64 -6.65 15.24
CA ARG A 368 -20.06 -7.63 16.19
C ARG A 368 -19.58 -6.94 17.47
N GLU A 369 -19.67 -7.64 18.59
CA GLU A 369 -19.18 -7.17 19.91
C GLU A 369 -19.73 -5.78 20.31
N ASN A 370 -21.07 -5.57 20.19
CA ASN A 370 -21.74 -4.31 20.49
C ASN A 370 -22.82 -4.39 21.59
N GLU A 371 -22.89 -5.50 22.32
CA GLU A 371 -23.86 -5.70 23.42
C GLU A 371 -25.32 -5.51 22.95
N ILE A 372 -25.64 -5.90 21.72
CA ILE A 372 -26.99 -5.83 21.15
C ILE A 372 -27.77 -7.04 21.64
N GLY A 373 -28.87 -6.77 22.34
CA GLY A 373 -29.81 -7.78 22.80
C GLY A 373 -31.03 -7.95 21.89
N ASP A 374 -32.05 -8.63 22.39
CA ASP A 374 -33.28 -8.96 21.64
C ASP A 374 -34.01 -7.71 21.09
N LYS A 375 -34.02 -6.61 21.84
CA LYS A 375 -34.68 -5.36 21.42
C LYS A 375 -33.97 -4.73 20.22
N GLY A 376 -32.65 -4.65 20.27
CA GLY A 376 -31.86 -4.13 19.17
C GLY A 376 -31.97 -5.00 17.93
N ALA A 377 -31.85 -6.32 18.09
CA ALA A 377 -32.00 -7.29 17.00
C ALA A 377 -33.39 -7.22 16.35
N THR A 378 -34.47 -7.11 17.20
CA THR A 378 -35.84 -6.91 16.70
C THR A 378 -35.95 -5.63 15.89
N ALA A 379 -35.39 -4.52 16.36
CA ALA A 379 -35.43 -3.27 15.63
C ALA A 379 -34.70 -3.35 14.28
N LEU A 380 -33.52 -3.94 14.26
CA LEU A 380 -32.75 -4.15 13.01
C LEU A 380 -33.49 -5.01 11.99
N SER A 381 -34.20 -6.07 12.45
CA SER A 381 -34.99 -6.94 11.58
C SER A 381 -36.20 -6.26 10.92
N GLN A 382 -36.62 -5.11 11.42
CA GLN A 382 -37.73 -4.32 10.89
C GLN A 382 -37.29 -3.28 9.85
N ASN A 383 -35.97 -3.07 9.65
CA ASN A 383 -35.53 -2.18 8.60
C ASN A 383 -35.82 -2.81 7.21
N THR A 384 -36.41 -2.01 6.34
CA THR A 384 -36.79 -2.42 4.98
C THR A 384 -36.01 -1.68 3.88
N THR A 385 -35.00 -0.90 4.27
CA THR A 385 -34.24 -0.04 3.34
C THR A 385 -32.96 -0.73 2.85
N TRP A 386 -32.30 -1.47 3.73
CA TRP A 386 -31.02 -2.16 3.47
C TRP A 386 -31.01 -3.57 4.04
#